data_2512bf36d48a27d8940d794d0da77e31
#
_entry.id   2512bf36d48a27d8940d794d0da77e31
#
_cell.length_a   1.000
_cell.length_b   1.000
_cell.length_c   1.000
_cell.angle_alpha   90.00
_cell.angle_beta   90.00
_cell.angle_gamma   90.00
#
_symmetry.space_group_name_H-M   'P 1'
#
loop_
_entity.id
_entity.type
_entity.pdbx_description
1 polymer ?
#
loop_
_entity_poly.entity_id
_entity_poly.type
_entity_poly.pdbx_seq_one_letter_code
_entity_poly.pdbx_strand_id
1 'polypeptide(L)'
;FDHVVEVFTAGAPPAPATLSKIEALGFNVTQVYGLTETYGHVTECLWKSEWDTSDDTAAIKARQGVAFPMMEDITVMDAAMTQITKDGTAQGEIMIRGNAVMKGYLKNPAATSEAFAGGYFHSGDIAVQHPDGYIQIADRAKDIIISGGENISSVEVEGVLMAHPDVNLAAVVAKPDDKWGEVPCAFVELKPGAAASEADLISFSRETLAGFKAPKQVVFQELPKTSTGKIQKFELRKLATSL
;
A
#
# COMPACT_ATOMS: atom_id res chain seq x y z
N PHE A 1 7.40 21.14 19.68
CA PHE A 1 7.46 20.43 20.96
C PHE A 1 8.86 20.56 21.55
N ASP A 2 8.97 20.56 22.86
CA ASP A 2 10.22 20.60 23.60
C ASP A 2 10.85 19.20 23.81
N HIS A 3 10.22 18.17 23.28
CA HIS A 3 10.66 16.78 23.30
C HIS A 3 10.21 16.07 22.00
N VAL A 4 10.84 14.94 21.70
CA VAL A 4 10.43 14.07 20.60
C VAL A 4 9.10 13.38 20.96
N VAL A 5 8.15 13.42 20.02
CA VAL A 5 6.87 12.73 20.15
C VAL A 5 6.89 11.48 19.29
N GLU A 6 6.73 10.32 19.93
CA GLU A 6 6.65 9.04 19.24
C GLU A 6 5.25 8.83 18.65
N VAL A 7 5.18 8.49 17.36
CA VAL A 7 3.92 8.27 16.64
C VAL A 7 3.97 6.95 15.92
N PHE A 8 2.97 6.09 16.17
CA PHE A 8 2.73 4.90 15.36
C PHE A 8 1.70 5.22 14.27
N THR A 9 2.01 4.86 13.04
CA THR A 9 1.07 4.98 11.90
C THR A 9 0.76 3.60 11.32
N ALA A 10 -0.53 3.37 11.04
CA ALA A 10 -1.06 2.10 10.56
C ALA A 10 -2.26 2.29 9.62
N GLY A 11 -2.76 1.19 9.04
CA GLY A 11 -4.00 1.15 8.28
C GLY A 11 -3.85 1.36 6.77
N ALA A 12 -2.90 2.17 6.34
CA ALA A 12 -2.48 2.28 4.94
C ALA A 12 -0.99 2.65 4.89
N PRO A 13 -0.23 2.23 3.85
CA PRO A 13 1.14 2.66 3.68
C PRO A 13 1.21 4.19 3.52
N PRO A 14 1.97 4.90 4.35
CA PRO A 14 2.10 6.35 4.22
C PRO A 14 3.00 6.69 3.02
N ALA A 15 2.66 7.76 2.30
CA ALA A 15 3.56 8.29 1.29
C ALA A 15 4.85 8.83 1.96
N PRO A 16 6.06 8.51 1.45
CA PRO A 16 7.33 8.98 2.02
C PRO A 16 7.37 10.50 2.24
N ALA A 17 6.83 11.27 1.28
CA ALA A 17 6.75 12.73 1.40
C ALA A 17 5.88 13.21 2.58
N THR A 18 4.88 12.44 2.98
CA THR A 18 4.04 12.74 4.16
C THR A 18 4.82 12.47 5.45
N LEU A 19 5.55 11.36 5.51
CA LEU A 19 6.43 11.04 6.65
C LEU A 19 7.45 12.13 6.89
N SER A 20 8.18 12.55 5.84
CA SER A 20 9.17 13.65 5.93
C SER A 20 8.58 14.94 6.48
N LYS A 21 7.36 15.30 6.10
CA LYS A 21 6.67 16.50 6.61
C LYS A 21 6.31 16.38 8.09
N ILE A 22 5.86 15.22 8.52
CA ILE A 22 5.50 14.97 9.93
C ILE A 22 6.79 15.01 10.80
N GLU A 23 7.86 14.39 10.34
CA GLU A 23 9.16 14.41 11.02
C GLU A 23 9.76 15.82 11.11
N ALA A 24 9.61 16.65 10.09
CA ALA A 24 10.02 18.06 10.13
C ALA A 24 9.30 18.87 11.20
N LEU A 25 8.16 18.39 11.71
CA LEU A 25 7.43 18.98 12.86
C LEU A 25 7.92 18.46 14.22
N GLY A 26 8.93 17.59 14.26
CA GLY A 26 9.52 17.04 15.49
C GLY A 26 8.90 15.74 15.98
N PHE A 27 8.15 15.02 15.13
CA PHE A 27 7.65 13.69 15.44
C PHE A 27 8.67 12.61 15.01
N ASN A 28 8.77 11.54 15.79
CA ASN A 28 9.39 10.30 15.36
C ASN A 28 8.30 9.30 14.94
N VAL A 29 8.26 8.95 13.67
CA VAL A 29 7.18 8.13 13.12
C VAL A 29 7.65 6.70 12.89
N THR A 30 6.96 5.75 13.48
CA THR A 30 7.16 4.31 13.25
C THR A 30 5.96 3.75 12.49
N GLN A 31 6.22 3.18 11.32
CA GLN A 31 5.21 2.45 10.55
C GLN A 31 4.99 1.08 11.18
N VAL A 32 3.73 0.71 11.38
CA VAL A 32 3.32 -0.63 11.82
C VAL A 32 2.26 -1.18 10.87
N TYR A 33 2.22 -2.50 10.72
CA TYR A 33 1.25 -3.17 9.88
C TYR A 33 0.54 -4.28 10.65
N GLY A 34 -0.75 -4.40 10.39
CA GLY A 34 -1.62 -5.45 10.91
C GLY A 34 -3.04 -5.27 10.41
N LEU A 35 -3.88 -6.24 10.74
CA LEU A 35 -5.25 -6.36 10.28
C LEU A 35 -6.17 -6.58 11.50
N THR A 36 -7.48 -6.47 11.31
CA THR A 36 -8.46 -6.89 12.31
C THR A 36 -8.30 -8.37 12.65
N GLU A 37 -7.98 -9.16 11.64
CA GLU A 37 -7.74 -10.60 11.70
C GLU A 37 -6.49 -10.98 12.52
N THR A 38 -5.62 -10.02 12.79
CA THR A 38 -4.38 -10.24 13.58
C THR A 38 -4.40 -9.53 14.94
N TYR A 39 -5.58 -9.00 15.35
CA TYR A 39 -5.78 -8.31 16.64
C TYR A 39 -4.86 -7.10 16.87
N GLY A 40 -4.39 -6.46 15.85
CA GLY A 40 -3.49 -5.30 15.91
C GLY A 40 -2.29 -5.47 15.00
N HIS A 41 -1.22 -4.74 15.29
CA HIS A 41 -0.03 -4.79 14.45
C HIS A 41 0.77 -6.08 14.68
N VAL A 42 1.34 -6.57 13.61
CA VAL A 42 2.15 -7.79 13.56
C VAL A 42 3.56 -7.54 13.03
N THR A 43 3.77 -6.40 12.38
CA THR A 43 5.11 -5.94 12.01
C THR A 43 5.34 -4.50 12.46
N GLU A 44 6.60 -4.15 12.61
CA GLU A 44 7.06 -2.83 13.02
C GLU A 44 8.32 -2.43 12.26
N CYS A 45 8.35 -1.21 11.72
CA CYS A 45 9.50 -0.66 11.03
C CYS A 45 10.49 -0.08 12.05
N LEU A 46 11.18 -0.95 12.75
CA LEU A 46 12.22 -0.58 13.69
C LEU A 46 13.38 0.11 12.97
N TRP A 47 13.77 1.30 13.43
CA TRP A 47 14.88 2.04 12.84
C TRP A 47 16.22 1.39 13.20
N LYS A 48 17.14 1.33 12.22
CA LYS A 48 18.51 0.87 12.43
C LYS A 48 19.48 2.03 12.26
N SER A 49 20.45 2.17 13.17
CA SER A 49 21.44 3.25 13.14
C SER A 49 22.27 3.30 11.84
N GLU A 50 22.42 2.16 11.16
CA GLU A 50 23.08 2.10 9.85
C GLU A 50 22.37 2.89 8.74
N TRP A 51 21.11 3.24 8.95
CA TRP A 51 20.30 4.03 8.02
C TRP A 51 20.36 5.54 8.27
N ASP A 52 21.01 5.99 9.36
CA ASP A 52 21.11 7.43 9.69
C ASP A 52 21.81 8.25 8.60
N THR A 53 22.64 7.61 7.78
CA THR A 53 23.37 8.22 6.67
C THR A 53 22.76 7.92 5.30
N SER A 54 21.57 7.30 5.24
CA SER A 54 20.89 7.00 3.99
C SER A 54 20.22 8.25 3.41
N ASP A 55 20.35 8.45 2.11
CA ASP A 55 19.64 9.51 1.38
C ASP A 55 18.13 9.21 1.24
N ASP A 56 17.70 7.97 1.54
CA ASP A 56 16.34 7.49 1.32
C ASP A 56 15.62 7.10 2.63
N THR A 57 15.87 7.83 3.70
CA THR A 57 15.32 7.56 5.03
C THR A 57 13.78 7.48 5.04
N ALA A 58 13.11 8.34 4.26
CA ALA A 58 11.65 8.37 4.20
C ALA A 58 11.06 7.11 3.54
N ALA A 59 11.68 6.59 2.49
CA ALA A 59 11.26 5.34 1.84
C ALA A 59 11.51 4.14 2.75
N ILE A 60 12.61 4.12 3.51
CA ILE A 60 12.87 3.08 4.50
C ILE A 60 11.81 3.10 5.60
N LYS A 61 11.48 4.26 6.15
CA LYS A 61 10.46 4.44 7.18
C LYS A 61 9.04 4.10 6.70
N ALA A 62 8.79 4.18 5.40
CA ALA A 62 7.51 3.78 4.81
C ALA A 62 7.32 2.26 4.70
N ARG A 63 8.36 1.44 4.95
CA ARG A 63 8.25 -0.02 4.99
C ARG A 63 7.41 -0.46 6.19
N GLN A 64 6.79 -1.64 6.08
CA GLN A 64 6.01 -2.22 7.18
C GLN A 64 6.88 -2.93 8.22
N GLY A 65 8.16 -3.13 7.90
CA GLY A 65 9.15 -3.58 8.86
C GLY A 65 9.29 -5.09 9.00
N VAL A 66 9.60 -5.53 10.20
CA VAL A 66 9.87 -6.93 10.57
C VAL A 66 8.82 -7.45 11.54
N ALA A 67 8.75 -8.77 11.69
CA ALA A 67 7.81 -9.43 12.60
C ALA A 67 7.93 -8.91 14.03
N PHE A 68 6.78 -8.60 14.63
CA PHE A 68 6.69 -8.27 16.05
C PHE A 68 7.00 -9.51 16.91
N PRO A 69 7.67 -9.38 18.07
CA PRO A 69 8.15 -10.52 18.85
C PRO A 69 7.10 -11.56 19.27
N MET A 70 5.81 -11.21 19.27
CA MET A 70 4.71 -12.12 19.60
C MET A 70 4.32 -13.04 18.45
N MET A 71 4.81 -12.80 17.23
CA MET A 71 4.46 -13.58 16.05
C MET A 71 5.39 -14.79 15.93
N GLU A 72 4.81 -15.91 15.46
CA GLU A 72 5.58 -17.12 15.21
C GLU A 72 6.35 -17.01 13.90
N ASP A 73 5.67 -16.53 12.84
CA ASP A 73 6.27 -16.33 11.52
C ASP A 73 5.48 -15.31 10.71
N ILE A 74 6.20 -14.42 10.03
CA ILE A 74 5.66 -13.52 9.01
C ILE A 74 6.63 -13.55 7.83
N THR A 75 6.13 -13.98 6.69
CA THR A 75 6.93 -14.17 5.48
C THR A 75 6.14 -13.75 4.24
N VAL A 76 6.83 -13.66 3.11
CA VAL A 76 6.19 -13.36 1.82
C VAL A 76 6.35 -14.58 0.93
N MET A 77 5.23 -15.09 0.41
CA MET A 77 5.19 -16.31 -0.41
C MET A 77 4.52 -16.07 -1.76
N ASP A 78 4.93 -16.85 -2.74
CA ASP A 78 4.26 -16.91 -4.04
C ASP A 78 2.98 -17.77 -3.99
N ALA A 79 2.28 -17.87 -5.12
CA ALA A 79 1.05 -18.66 -5.23
C ALA A 79 1.24 -20.17 -4.98
N ALA A 80 2.48 -20.67 -5.05
CA ALA A 80 2.82 -22.06 -4.74
C ALA A 80 3.19 -22.26 -3.25
N MET A 81 2.98 -21.26 -2.41
CA MET A 81 3.37 -21.25 -0.99
C MET A 81 4.88 -21.42 -0.79
N THR A 82 5.67 -20.93 -1.73
CA THR A 82 7.13 -20.90 -1.63
C THR A 82 7.58 -19.49 -1.25
N GLN A 83 8.48 -19.39 -0.29
CA GLN A 83 9.03 -18.10 0.11
C GLN A 83 9.75 -17.43 -1.07
N ILE A 84 9.43 -16.17 -1.35
CA ILE A 84 10.06 -15.39 -2.41
C ILE A 84 11.52 -15.06 -2.10
N THR A 85 12.27 -14.66 -3.12
CA THR A 85 13.62 -14.10 -2.94
C THR A 85 13.54 -12.77 -2.20
N LYS A 86 14.40 -12.60 -1.18
CA LYS A 86 14.49 -11.35 -0.39
C LYS A 86 15.41 -10.35 -1.09
N ASP A 87 14.98 -9.86 -2.25
CA ASP A 87 15.76 -8.94 -3.10
C ASP A 87 15.13 -7.54 -3.21
N GLY A 88 13.98 -7.33 -2.55
CA GLY A 88 13.23 -6.08 -2.62
C GLY A 88 12.44 -5.90 -3.92
N THR A 89 12.39 -6.92 -4.79
CA THR A 89 11.72 -6.84 -6.10
C THR A 89 10.72 -7.97 -6.34
N ALA A 90 11.06 -9.20 -5.94
CA ALA A 90 10.17 -10.35 -6.03
C ALA A 90 8.92 -10.10 -5.18
N GLN A 91 7.74 -10.30 -5.76
CA GLN A 91 6.45 -10.05 -5.11
C GLN A 91 5.79 -11.35 -4.69
N GLY A 92 5.10 -11.32 -3.56
CA GLY A 92 4.26 -12.40 -3.06
C GLY A 92 3.27 -11.87 -2.04
N GLU A 93 2.44 -12.76 -1.50
CA GLU A 93 1.47 -12.43 -0.46
C GLU A 93 2.13 -12.50 0.92
N ILE A 94 1.78 -11.57 1.81
CA ILE A 94 2.20 -11.61 3.22
C ILE A 94 1.43 -12.74 3.91
N MET A 95 2.17 -13.74 4.38
CA MET A 95 1.66 -14.89 5.12
C MET A 95 1.97 -14.74 6.60
N ILE A 96 0.97 -14.95 7.44
CA ILE A 96 1.07 -14.65 8.88
C ILE A 96 0.72 -15.90 9.69
N ARG A 97 1.56 -16.20 10.68
CA ARG A 97 1.31 -17.24 11.69
C ARG A 97 1.69 -16.76 13.09
N GLY A 98 0.82 -17.03 14.05
CA GLY A 98 1.06 -16.65 15.44
C GLY A 98 -0.21 -16.56 16.26
N ASN A 99 -0.04 -16.40 17.58
CA ASN A 99 -1.14 -16.42 18.54
C ASN A 99 -2.10 -15.21 18.44
N ALA A 100 -1.69 -14.14 17.78
CA ALA A 100 -2.52 -12.97 17.55
C ALA A 100 -3.50 -13.13 16.38
N VAL A 101 -3.30 -14.17 15.53
CA VAL A 101 -4.17 -14.41 14.38
C VAL A 101 -5.53 -14.96 14.84
N MET A 102 -6.60 -14.46 14.25
CA MET A 102 -7.97 -14.88 14.54
C MET A 102 -8.18 -16.39 14.37
N LYS A 103 -9.18 -16.96 15.04
CA LYS A 103 -9.60 -18.35 14.84
C LYS A 103 -10.35 -18.56 13.51
N GLY A 104 -10.92 -17.51 12.94
CA GLY A 104 -11.69 -17.57 11.71
C GLY A 104 -12.81 -16.54 11.64
N TYR A 105 -13.48 -16.49 10.51
CA TYR A 105 -14.62 -15.61 10.26
C TYR A 105 -15.91 -16.19 10.86
N LEU A 106 -16.65 -15.35 11.58
CA LEU A 106 -17.87 -15.75 12.27
C LEU A 106 -18.89 -16.34 11.29
N LYS A 107 -19.34 -17.56 11.56
CA LYS A 107 -20.34 -18.31 10.76
C LYS A 107 -19.98 -18.44 9.27
N ASN A 108 -18.69 -18.35 8.92
CA ASN A 108 -18.22 -18.50 7.55
C ASN A 108 -17.03 -19.47 7.48
N PRO A 109 -17.29 -20.79 7.59
CA PRO A 109 -16.23 -21.80 7.56
C PRO A 109 -15.52 -21.89 6.19
N ALA A 110 -16.20 -21.60 5.10
CA ALA A 110 -15.59 -21.62 3.77
C ALA A 110 -14.51 -20.53 3.63
N ALA A 111 -14.85 -19.27 3.94
CA ALA A 111 -13.87 -18.19 3.94
C ALA A 111 -12.73 -18.41 4.96
N THR A 112 -13.04 -19.03 6.11
CA THR A 112 -12.02 -19.39 7.09
C THR A 112 -11.03 -20.41 6.50
N SER A 113 -11.55 -21.48 5.87
CA SER A 113 -10.69 -22.51 5.26
C SER A 113 -9.79 -21.95 4.16
N GLU A 114 -10.32 -21.04 3.35
CA GLU A 114 -9.57 -20.33 2.32
C GLU A 114 -8.46 -19.46 2.93
N ALA A 115 -8.83 -18.62 3.92
CA ALA A 115 -7.91 -17.71 4.58
C ALA A 115 -6.79 -18.40 5.36
N PHE A 116 -6.90 -19.68 5.67
CA PHE A 116 -5.87 -20.46 6.40
C PHE A 116 -5.30 -21.61 5.57
N ALA A 117 -5.39 -21.54 4.25
CA ALA A 117 -4.80 -22.55 3.39
C ALA A 117 -3.27 -22.66 3.64
N GLY A 118 -2.74 -23.89 3.60
CA GLY A 118 -1.30 -24.13 3.81
C GLY A 118 -0.78 -23.84 5.24
N GLY A 119 -1.68 -23.56 6.21
CA GLY A 119 -1.29 -23.37 7.62
C GLY A 119 -0.83 -21.95 7.98
N TYR A 120 -1.00 -21.00 7.09
CA TYR A 120 -0.80 -19.57 7.30
C TYR A 120 -2.11 -18.81 7.10
N PHE A 121 -2.22 -17.68 7.75
CA PHE A 121 -3.26 -16.71 7.43
C PHE A 121 -2.83 -15.90 6.19
N HIS A 122 -3.65 -15.95 5.17
CA HIS A 122 -3.51 -15.17 3.94
C HIS A 122 -4.00 -13.74 4.16
N SER A 123 -3.11 -12.77 4.13
CA SER A 123 -3.46 -11.37 4.41
C SER A 123 -4.21 -10.69 3.26
N GLY A 124 -4.03 -11.18 2.04
CA GLY A 124 -4.48 -10.51 0.81
C GLY A 124 -3.66 -9.27 0.44
N ASP A 125 -2.56 -9.01 1.14
CA ASP A 125 -1.66 -7.89 0.86
C ASP A 125 -0.39 -8.43 0.15
N ILE A 126 -0.10 -7.87 -1.02
CA ILE A 126 1.09 -8.21 -1.83
C ILE A 126 2.24 -7.32 -1.40
N ALA A 127 3.40 -7.93 -1.22
CA ALA A 127 4.59 -7.26 -0.71
C ALA A 127 5.86 -7.78 -1.39
N VAL A 128 6.93 -7.02 -1.21
CA VAL A 128 8.31 -7.45 -1.41
C VAL A 128 8.98 -7.62 -0.06
N GLN A 129 10.03 -8.45 0.00
CA GLN A 129 10.88 -8.55 1.18
C GLN A 129 12.30 -8.13 0.83
N HIS A 130 12.84 -7.19 1.59
CA HIS A 130 14.20 -6.69 1.40
C HIS A 130 15.24 -7.67 1.95
N PRO A 131 16.52 -7.57 1.51
CA PRO A 131 17.60 -8.45 2.01
C PRO A 131 17.79 -8.41 3.53
N ASP A 132 17.47 -7.28 4.16
CA ASP A 132 17.53 -7.06 5.61
C ASP A 132 16.33 -7.64 6.37
N GLY A 133 15.40 -8.29 5.66
CA GLY A 133 14.20 -8.94 6.20
C GLY A 133 12.96 -8.03 6.29
N TYR A 134 13.11 -6.73 6.02
CA TYR A 134 11.99 -5.78 6.10
C TYR A 134 11.00 -6.01 4.96
N ILE A 135 9.72 -6.04 5.32
CA ILE A 135 8.60 -6.18 4.38
C ILE A 135 8.15 -4.78 3.94
N GLN A 136 7.85 -4.65 2.66
CA GLN A 136 7.25 -3.45 2.08
C GLN A 136 6.03 -3.85 1.25
N ILE A 137 4.85 -3.35 1.61
CA ILE A 137 3.61 -3.58 0.87
C ILE A 137 3.72 -2.89 -0.48
N ALA A 138 3.47 -3.67 -1.53
CA ALA A 138 3.34 -3.18 -2.89
C ALA A 138 1.91 -2.77 -3.19
N ASP A 139 0.94 -3.63 -2.84
CA ASP A 139 -0.49 -3.36 -3.01
C ASP A 139 -1.35 -4.43 -2.31
N ARG A 140 -2.67 -4.29 -2.39
CA ARG A 140 -3.59 -5.40 -2.13
C ARG A 140 -3.79 -6.25 -3.37
N ALA A 141 -3.87 -7.56 -3.20
CA ALA A 141 -4.08 -8.49 -4.32
C ALA A 141 -5.27 -8.08 -5.22
N LYS A 142 -6.38 -7.63 -4.60
CA LYS A 142 -7.60 -7.17 -5.30
C LYS A 142 -7.52 -5.75 -5.89
N ASP A 143 -6.49 -4.99 -5.57
CA ASP A 143 -6.28 -3.61 -6.03
C ASP A 143 -5.18 -3.51 -7.09
N ILE A 144 -4.40 -4.58 -7.30
CA ILE A 144 -3.47 -4.71 -8.42
C ILE A 144 -4.25 -4.61 -9.73
N ILE A 145 -3.75 -3.80 -10.64
CA ILE A 145 -4.33 -3.57 -11.98
C ILE A 145 -3.54 -4.41 -12.97
N ILE A 146 -4.23 -5.28 -13.72
CA ILE A 146 -3.59 -6.18 -14.69
C ILE A 146 -3.77 -5.61 -16.09
N SER A 147 -2.77 -4.89 -16.58
CA SER A 147 -2.80 -4.19 -17.87
C SER A 147 -1.89 -4.90 -18.89
N GLY A 148 -2.48 -5.52 -19.89
CA GLY A 148 -1.73 -6.22 -20.93
C GLY A 148 -0.87 -7.38 -20.40
N GLY A 149 -1.25 -7.99 -19.27
CA GLY A 149 -0.51 -9.04 -18.59
C GLY A 149 0.53 -8.55 -17.58
N GLU A 150 0.73 -7.25 -17.44
CA GLU A 150 1.64 -6.63 -16.49
C GLU A 150 0.89 -6.17 -15.23
N ASN A 151 1.46 -6.43 -14.07
CA ASN A 151 0.93 -5.99 -12.78
C ASN A 151 1.31 -4.53 -12.50
N ILE A 152 0.32 -3.71 -12.21
CA ILE A 152 0.50 -2.31 -11.83
C ILE A 152 0.03 -2.14 -10.39
N SER A 153 0.90 -1.68 -9.50
CA SER A 153 0.54 -1.29 -8.15
C SER A 153 -0.25 0.02 -8.17
N SER A 154 -1.46 -0.02 -7.63
CA SER A 154 -2.26 1.18 -7.45
C SER A 154 -1.59 2.16 -6.48
N VAL A 155 -0.93 1.64 -5.45
CA VAL A 155 -0.20 2.43 -4.43
C VAL A 155 1.00 3.16 -5.05
N GLU A 156 1.73 2.53 -5.98
CA GLU A 156 2.85 3.16 -6.71
C GLU A 156 2.35 4.38 -7.49
N VAL A 157 1.26 4.22 -8.23
CA VAL A 157 0.68 5.30 -9.04
C VAL A 157 0.10 6.42 -8.17
N GLU A 158 -0.58 6.08 -7.08
CA GLU A 158 -1.08 7.02 -6.09
C GLU A 158 0.04 7.85 -5.47
N GLY A 159 1.16 7.20 -5.12
CA GLY A 159 2.34 7.86 -4.55
C GLY A 159 2.90 8.93 -5.48
N VAL A 160 3.01 8.63 -6.77
CA VAL A 160 3.45 9.60 -7.78
C VAL A 160 2.47 10.74 -7.93
N LEU A 161 1.16 10.47 -8.04
CA LEU A 161 0.15 11.52 -8.15
C LEU A 161 0.12 12.45 -6.92
N MET A 162 0.26 11.88 -5.71
CA MET A 162 0.30 12.67 -4.47
C MET A 162 1.57 13.50 -4.29
N ALA A 163 2.63 13.25 -5.07
CA ALA A 163 3.81 14.10 -5.12
C ALA A 163 3.56 15.39 -5.93
N HIS A 164 2.52 15.46 -6.77
CA HIS A 164 2.18 16.67 -7.50
C HIS A 164 1.73 17.79 -6.53
N PRO A 165 2.20 19.05 -6.70
CA PRO A 165 1.92 20.15 -5.77
C PRO A 165 0.44 20.45 -5.58
N ASP A 166 -0.38 20.25 -6.61
CA ASP A 166 -1.82 20.53 -6.61
C ASP A 166 -2.69 19.40 -6.03
N VAL A 167 -2.15 18.19 -5.90
CA VAL A 167 -2.91 17.03 -5.43
C VAL A 167 -2.94 16.99 -3.91
N ASN A 168 -4.15 16.85 -3.37
CA ASN A 168 -4.39 16.59 -1.95
C ASN A 168 -4.40 15.10 -1.64
N LEU A 169 -5.23 14.34 -2.37
CA LEU A 169 -5.34 12.89 -2.26
C LEU A 169 -5.55 12.29 -3.64
N ALA A 170 -5.06 11.06 -3.84
CA ALA A 170 -5.32 10.25 -5.02
C ALA A 170 -5.67 8.82 -4.63
N ALA A 171 -6.56 8.21 -5.41
CA ALA A 171 -6.86 6.78 -5.36
C ALA A 171 -6.93 6.24 -6.78
N VAL A 172 -6.25 5.12 -7.01
CA VAL A 172 -6.16 4.50 -8.32
C VAL A 172 -6.81 3.13 -8.28
N VAL A 173 -7.64 2.85 -9.29
CA VAL A 173 -8.34 1.57 -9.42
C VAL A 173 -8.26 1.07 -10.86
N ALA A 174 -8.48 -0.22 -11.03
CA ALA A 174 -8.64 -0.81 -12.35
C ALA A 174 -9.91 -0.29 -13.02
N LYS A 175 -9.78 0.12 -14.29
CA LYS A 175 -10.89 0.38 -15.23
C LYS A 175 -10.81 -0.65 -16.32
N PRO A 176 -11.94 -1.30 -16.72
CA PRO A 176 -11.97 -2.19 -17.87
C PRO A 176 -11.52 -1.49 -19.16
N ASP A 177 -10.75 -2.18 -19.99
CA ASP A 177 -10.23 -1.69 -21.27
C ASP A 177 -10.24 -2.82 -22.31
N ASP A 178 -10.83 -2.58 -23.47
CA ASP A 178 -11.00 -3.61 -24.51
C ASP A 178 -9.67 -4.15 -25.07
N LYS A 179 -8.61 -3.35 -25.02
CA LYS A 179 -7.31 -3.72 -25.56
C LYS A 179 -6.39 -4.34 -24.52
N TRP A 180 -6.38 -3.80 -23.32
CA TRP A 180 -5.42 -4.11 -22.28
C TRP A 180 -5.99 -4.97 -21.14
N GLY A 181 -7.32 -5.28 -21.18
CA GLY A 181 -8.06 -5.91 -20.10
C GLY A 181 -8.41 -4.90 -19.01
N GLU A 182 -7.40 -4.33 -18.38
CA GLU A 182 -7.55 -3.24 -17.41
C GLU A 182 -6.53 -2.13 -17.67
N VAL A 183 -6.88 -0.91 -17.23
CA VAL A 183 -5.98 0.24 -17.23
C VAL A 183 -6.14 1.04 -15.94
N PRO A 184 -5.09 1.76 -15.48
CA PRO A 184 -5.20 2.60 -14.30
C PRO A 184 -6.14 3.79 -14.53
N CYS A 185 -7.12 3.94 -13.64
CA CYS A 185 -8.01 5.10 -13.55
C CYS A 185 -7.80 5.78 -12.20
N ALA A 186 -7.39 7.05 -12.23
CA ALA A 186 -7.12 7.82 -11.03
C ALA A 186 -8.33 8.68 -10.64
N PHE A 187 -8.69 8.67 -9.37
CA PHE A 187 -9.63 9.59 -8.75
C PHE A 187 -8.84 10.53 -7.85
N VAL A 188 -9.00 11.84 -8.04
CA VAL A 188 -8.11 12.84 -7.42
C VAL A 188 -8.91 13.94 -6.75
N GLU A 189 -8.56 14.21 -5.50
CA GLU A 189 -8.91 15.46 -4.80
C GLU A 189 -7.79 16.47 -5.00
N LEU A 190 -8.10 17.64 -5.54
CA LEU A 190 -7.16 18.75 -5.59
C LEU A 190 -7.14 19.51 -4.28
N LYS A 191 -6.02 20.20 -4.01
CA LYS A 191 -5.93 21.16 -2.90
C LYS A 191 -6.85 22.35 -3.15
N PRO A 192 -7.33 23.05 -2.12
CA PRO A 192 -8.12 24.27 -2.27
C PRO A 192 -7.41 25.30 -3.16
N GLY A 193 -8.08 25.73 -4.22
CA GLY A 193 -7.55 26.72 -5.16
C GLY A 193 -6.59 26.20 -6.23
N ALA A 194 -6.27 24.90 -6.22
CA ALA A 194 -5.47 24.26 -7.26
C ALA A 194 -6.29 24.01 -8.52
N ALA A 195 -5.62 23.93 -9.70
CA ALA A 195 -6.26 23.86 -11.01
C ALA A 195 -5.57 22.89 -11.99
N ALA A 196 -4.85 21.88 -11.50
CA ALA A 196 -4.24 20.87 -12.37
C ALA A 196 -5.30 20.18 -13.23
N SER A 197 -5.02 20.03 -14.51
CA SER A 197 -5.87 19.29 -15.45
C SER A 197 -5.53 17.79 -15.45
N GLU A 198 -6.42 16.98 -16.04
CA GLU A 198 -6.17 15.56 -16.29
C GLU A 198 -4.87 15.35 -17.07
N ALA A 199 -4.64 16.16 -18.13
CA ALA A 199 -3.46 16.07 -18.98
C ALA A 199 -2.18 16.38 -18.19
N ASP A 200 -2.21 17.36 -17.28
CA ASP A 200 -1.06 17.70 -16.42
C ASP A 200 -0.69 16.54 -15.52
N LEU A 201 -1.66 15.90 -14.84
CA LEU A 201 -1.42 14.80 -13.94
C LEU A 201 -0.94 13.52 -14.67
N ILE A 202 -1.49 13.24 -15.85
CA ILE A 202 -1.03 12.13 -16.68
C ILE A 202 0.41 12.38 -17.16
N SER A 203 0.73 13.61 -17.60
CA SER A 203 2.07 14.00 -18.03
C SER A 203 3.07 13.87 -16.88
N PHE A 204 2.75 14.43 -15.72
CA PHE A 204 3.55 14.32 -14.50
C PHE A 204 3.83 12.87 -14.11
N SER A 205 2.79 12.01 -14.19
CA SER A 205 2.96 10.59 -13.87
C SER A 205 3.95 9.89 -14.82
N ARG A 206 3.98 10.28 -16.10
CA ARG A 206 4.87 9.70 -17.11
C ARG A 206 6.33 10.10 -16.97
N GLU A 207 6.64 11.14 -16.23
CA GLU A 207 8.02 11.53 -15.93
C GLU A 207 8.72 10.52 -15.00
N THR A 208 7.95 9.82 -14.17
CA THR A 208 8.47 8.89 -13.16
C THR A 208 8.09 7.43 -13.43
N LEU A 209 6.87 7.19 -13.92
CA LEU A 209 6.35 5.86 -14.15
C LEU A 209 6.61 5.37 -15.58
N ALA A 210 6.77 4.06 -15.74
CA ALA A 210 6.70 3.44 -17.06
C ALA A 210 5.34 3.77 -17.72
N GLY A 211 5.33 4.02 -19.02
CA GLY A 211 4.17 4.56 -19.74
C GLY A 211 2.88 3.73 -19.64
N PHE A 212 2.98 2.41 -19.41
CA PHE A 212 1.83 1.54 -19.19
C PHE A 212 1.23 1.68 -17.78
N LYS A 213 2.02 2.13 -16.79
CA LYS A 213 1.59 2.37 -15.42
C LYS A 213 0.87 3.71 -15.24
N ALA A 214 1.13 4.69 -16.12
CA ALA A 214 0.50 6.01 -16.02
C ALA A 214 -1.02 5.90 -16.19
N PRO A 215 -1.81 6.66 -15.43
CA PRO A 215 -3.27 6.68 -15.57
C PRO A 215 -3.69 6.95 -17.01
N LYS A 216 -4.73 6.26 -17.46
CA LYS A 216 -5.37 6.53 -18.77
C LYS A 216 -6.52 7.51 -18.64
N GLN A 217 -7.00 7.71 -17.42
CA GLN A 217 -8.06 8.66 -17.10
C GLN A 217 -7.86 9.20 -15.69
N VAL A 218 -8.17 10.49 -15.50
CA VAL A 218 -8.20 11.15 -14.19
C VAL A 218 -9.57 11.77 -13.98
N VAL A 219 -10.20 11.44 -12.85
CA VAL A 219 -11.50 11.97 -12.44
C VAL A 219 -11.32 12.81 -11.20
N PHE A 220 -11.73 14.06 -11.24
CA PHE A 220 -11.66 14.96 -10.09
C PHE A 220 -12.93 14.88 -9.27
N GLN A 221 -12.81 14.46 -8.03
CA GLN A 221 -13.93 14.39 -7.08
C GLN A 221 -13.43 14.25 -5.64
N GLU A 222 -14.30 14.46 -4.67
CA GLU A 222 -14.07 14.05 -3.29
C GLU A 222 -14.03 12.51 -3.20
N LEU A 223 -13.04 11.97 -2.47
CA LEU A 223 -12.87 10.53 -2.36
C LEU A 223 -13.75 9.96 -1.23
N PRO A 224 -14.49 8.87 -1.47
CA PRO A 224 -15.27 8.21 -0.43
C PRO A 224 -14.36 7.64 0.64
N LYS A 225 -14.62 7.97 1.91
CA LYS A 225 -13.81 7.55 3.06
C LYS A 225 -14.68 6.85 4.11
N THR A 226 -14.08 5.93 4.83
CA THR A 226 -14.66 5.37 6.06
C THR A 226 -14.63 6.41 7.18
N SER A 227 -15.31 6.13 8.30
CA SER A 227 -15.24 6.97 9.51
C SER A 227 -13.82 7.11 10.07
N THR A 228 -12.92 6.19 9.73
CA THR A 228 -11.50 6.21 10.11
C THR A 228 -10.59 6.89 9.07
N GLY A 229 -11.18 7.47 8.00
CA GLY A 229 -10.43 8.18 6.94
C GLY A 229 -9.86 7.30 5.82
N LYS A 230 -10.09 5.97 5.86
CA LYS A 230 -9.61 5.06 4.80
C LYS A 230 -10.44 5.21 3.53
N ILE A 231 -9.80 5.37 2.38
CA ILE A 231 -10.46 5.47 1.07
C ILE A 231 -11.15 4.15 0.72
N GLN A 232 -12.40 4.25 0.26
CA GLN A 232 -13.23 3.11 -0.12
C GLN A 232 -13.09 2.80 -1.62
N LYS A 233 -11.96 2.21 -2.02
CA LYS A 233 -11.67 1.88 -3.42
C LYS A 233 -12.75 1.03 -4.10
N PHE A 234 -13.51 0.22 -3.35
CA PHE A 234 -14.58 -0.57 -3.93
C PHE A 234 -15.70 0.26 -4.56
N GLU A 235 -15.96 1.47 -4.03
CA GLU A 235 -16.91 2.41 -4.64
C GLU A 235 -16.34 3.04 -5.89
N LEU A 236 -15.05 3.41 -5.86
CA LEU A 236 -14.36 3.97 -7.02
C LEU A 236 -14.27 2.97 -8.18
N ARG A 237 -14.08 1.67 -7.89
CA ARG A 237 -14.11 0.63 -8.94
C ARG A 237 -15.47 0.54 -9.64
N LYS A 238 -16.59 0.68 -8.90
CA LYS A 238 -17.93 0.72 -9.50
C LYS A 238 -18.08 1.93 -10.43
N LEU A 239 -17.59 3.09 -10.01
CA LEU A 239 -17.60 4.30 -10.85
C LEU A 239 -16.73 4.09 -12.09
N ALA A 240 -15.51 3.60 -11.95
CA ALA A 240 -14.60 3.37 -13.06
C ALA A 240 -15.18 2.42 -14.14
N THR A 241 -15.98 1.45 -13.74
CA THR A 241 -16.66 0.52 -14.67
C THR A 241 -17.74 1.21 -15.51
N SER A 242 -18.26 2.36 -15.06
CA SER A 242 -19.31 3.11 -15.76
C SER A 242 -18.78 4.27 -16.61
N LEU A 243 -17.48 4.53 -16.60
CA LEU A 243 -16.80 5.57 -17.39
C LEU A 243 -16.32 5.01 -18.73
#